data_086e9676722a3bd91d8c42c206f1c617
#
_entry.id   086e9676722a3bd91d8c42c206f1c617
#
_cell.length_a   1.000
_cell.length_b   1.000
_cell.length_c   1.000
_cell.angle_alpha   90.00
_cell.angle_beta   90.00
_cell.angle_gamma   90.00
#
_symmetry.space_group_name_H-M   'P 1'
#
loop_
_entity.id
_entity.type
_entity.pdbx_description
1 polymer ?
#
loop_
_entity_poly.entity_id
_entity_poly.type
_entity_poly.pdbx_seq_one_letter_code
_entity_poly.pdbx_strand_id
1 'polypeptide(L)'
;MTSRAVLFDFSGTLFRLEEDESWFTDLADADGAPFDLHAQAEVMRRMTAPVGQIVQLGPEFQDAWENRDLDPALHRKVYLEVLRSSGVQDGQAEGLYERLIDPDFWTAYPDTVEVMRRLHEAGTKIGVISNIAFDIRPAFERIGITGYVDEFLLSYLEGVIKPDPKIFLRACERLGVAPEEALMVGDSEEADGGAAAVGCRVAIVDPVSTAERPDGLLTAVADVLR
;
A
#
# COMPACT_ATOMS: atom_id res chain seq x y z
N MET A 1 -4.79 -6.64 -27.03
CA MET A 1 -5.48 -7.77 -26.35
C MET A 1 -6.26 -7.16 -25.19
N THR A 2 -7.47 -7.61 -24.97
CA THR A 2 -8.29 -7.12 -23.84
C THR A 2 -7.81 -7.80 -22.57
N SER A 3 -7.53 -7.03 -21.50
CA SER A 3 -7.15 -7.62 -20.21
C SER A 3 -8.35 -8.36 -19.60
N ARG A 4 -8.09 -9.56 -19.08
CA ARG A 4 -9.08 -10.38 -18.35
C ARG A 4 -8.96 -10.25 -16.84
N ALA A 5 -7.83 -9.70 -16.38
CA ALA A 5 -7.59 -9.42 -14.97
C ALA A 5 -6.96 -8.05 -14.78
N VAL A 6 -7.24 -7.42 -13.64
CA VAL A 6 -6.53 -6.27 -13.13
C VAL A 6 -5.98 -6.60 -11.74
N LEU A 7 -4.68 -6.38 -11.58
CA LEU A 7 -3.96 -6.50 -10.33
C LEU A 7 -3.75 -5.10 -9.78
N PHE A 8 -4.16 -4.84 -8.56
CA PHE A 8 -3.97 -3.54 -7.92
C PHE A 8 -2.99 -3.64 -6.77
N ASP A 9 -2.12 -2.65 -6.64
CA ASP A 9 -1.47 -2.38 -5.37
C ASP A 9 -2.47 -1.73 -4.39
N PHE A 10 -2.13 -1.74 -3.09
CA PHE A 10 -2.97 -1.19 -2.03
C PHE A 10 -2.59 0.25 -1.69
N SER A 11 -1.38 0.45 -1.14
CA SER A 11 -0.92 1.73 -0.60
C SER A 11 -0.53 2.69 -1.71
N GLY A 12 -1.06 3.91 -1.71
CA GLY A 12 -0.79 4.88 -2.78
C GLY A 12 -1.58 4.60 -4.07
N THR A 13 -2.23 3.45 -4.18
CA THR A 13 -3.00 3.01 -5.34
C THR A 13 -4.49 2.98 -5.08
N LEU A 14 -4.99 2.02 -4.31
CA LEU A 14 -6.41 1.90 -3.93
C LEU A 14 -6.74 2.68 -2.66
N PHE A 15 -5.82 2.72 -1.72
CA PHE A 15 -5.95 3.38 -0.43
C PHE A 15 -4.70 4.22 -0.13
N ARG A 16 -4.88 5.19 0.74
CA ARG A 16 -3.80 6.04 1.22
C ARG A 16 -3.96 6.32 2.70
N LEU A 17 -2.84 6.43 3.39
CA LEU A 17 -2.79 7.01 4.72
C LEU A 17 -2.75 8.53 4.59
N GLU A 18 -3.88 9.19 4.82
CA GLU A 18 -3.97 10.65 4.74
C GLU A 18 -3.47 11.31 6.00
N GLU A 19 -2.86 12.49 5.85
CA GLU A 19 -2.53 13.35 6.98
C GLU A 19 -3.82 13.87 7.61
N ASP A 20 -4.00 13.59 8.89
CA ASP A 20 -5.10 14.10 9.68
C ASP A 20 -4.53 14.67 10.99
N GLU A 21 -5.01 15.84 11.41
CA GLU A 21 -4.56 16.47 12.66
C GLU A 21 -4.76 15.56 13.88
N SER A 22 -5.71 14.64 13.82
CA SER A 22 -5.95 13.66 14.89
C SER A 22 -4.79 12.70 15.13
N TRP A 23 -3.91 12.49 14.12
CA TRP A 23 -2.72 11.64 14.27
C TRP A 23 -1.77 12.15 15.34
N PHE A 24 -1.71 13.46 15.51
CA PHE A 24 -0.76 14.15 16.39
C PHE A 24 -1.44 14.82 17.60
N THR A 25 -2.76 14.65 17.76
CA THR A 25 -3.46 15.06 18.97
C THR A 25 -2.87 14.33 20.16
N ASP A 26 -2.47 15.05 21.19
CA ASP A 26 -1.85 14.53 22.41
C ASP A 26 -0.41 13.98 22.24
N LEU A 27 0.24 14.18 21.08
CA LEU A 27 1.65 13.86 20.90
C LEU A 27 2.54 15.05 21.27
N ALA A 28 3.63 14.74 21.93
CA ALA A 28 4.67 15.68 22.28
C ALA A 28 6.05 15.15 21.93
N ASP A 29 6.96 16.05 21.59
CA ASP A 29 8.37 15.73 21.38
C ASP A 29 9.08 15.34 22.69
N ALA A 30 10.39 15.09 22.61
CA ALA A 30 11.21 14.69 23.75
C ALA A 30 11.24 15.77 24.87
N ASP A 31 10.98 17.02 24.54
CA ASP A 31 10.94 18.16 25.49
C ASP A 31 9.53 18.42 26.04
N GLY A 32 8.53 17.64 25.61
CA GLY A 32 7.14 17.76 26.01
C GLY A 32 6.37 18.86 25.27
N ALA A 33 6.91 19.41 24.18
CA ALA A 33 6.23 20.37 23.33
C ALA A 33 5.41 19.66 22.25
N PRO A 34 4.21 20.19 21.86
CA PRO A 34 3.46 19.65 20.73
C PRO A 34 4.29 19.67 19.44
N PHE A 35 4.15 18.63 18.61
CA PHE A 35 4.75 18.64 17.28
C PHE A 35 4.20 19.80 16.46
N ASP A 36 5.09 20.60 15.88
CA ASP A 36 4.69 21.61 14.89
C ASP A 36 4.30 20.94 13.55
N LEU A 37 3.66 21.68 12.65
CA LEU A 37 3.19 21.16 11.37
C LEU A 37 4.31 20.57 10.50
N HIS A 38 5.53 21.11 10.60
CA HIS A 38 6.67 20.61 9.85
C HIS A 38 7.12 19.23 10.39
N ALA A 39 7.21 19.11 11.71
CA ALA A 39 7.55 17.84 12.36
C ALA A 39 6.49 16.78 12.13
N GLN A 40 5.20 17.16 12.17
CA GLN A 40 4.08 16.26 11.84
C GLN A 40 4.20 15.72 10.41
N ALA A 41 4.35 16.60 9.42
CA ALA A 41 4.52 16.21 8.02
C ALA A 41 5.75 15.32 7.81
N GLU A 42 6.85 15.57 8.51
CA GLU A 42 8.05 14.75 8.42
C GLU A 42 7.84 13.35 9.01
N VAL A 43 7.15 13.22 10.14
CA VAL A 43 6.79 11.91 10.72
C VAL A 43 5.90 11.14 9.76
N MET A 44 4.84 11.77 9.24
CA MET A 44 3.95 11.13 8.26
C MET A 44 4.71 10.68 7.02
N ARG A 45 5.54 11.54 6.45
CA ARG A 45 6.36 11.21 5.28
C ARG A 45 7.24 9.99 5.53
N ARG A 46 7.85 9.86 6.71
CA ARG A 46 8.70 8.73 7.07
C ARG A 46 7.91 7.44 7.31
N MET A 47 6.70 7.54 7.83
CA MET A 47 5.80 6.40 8.02
C MET A 47 5.23 5.88 6.71
N THR A 48 4.93 6.77 5.75
CA THR A 48 4.23 6.43 4.51
C THR A 48 5.14 6.28 3.31
N ALA A 49 6.44 6.55 3.43
CA ALA A 49 7.37 6.40 2.33
C ALA A 49 7.56 4.92 1.98
N PRO A 50 6.98 4.45 0.87
CA PRO A 50 6.99 3.03 0.52
C PRO A 50 8.35 2.57 -0.01
N VAL A 51 9.19 3.51 -0.46
CA VAL A 51 10.44 3.20 -1.17
C VAL A 51 11.57 4.06 -0.62
N GLY A 52 12.68 3.42 -0.33
CA GLY A 52 13.88 4.08 0.14
C GLY A 52 13.93 4.26 1.67
N GLN A 53 15.14 4.18 2.20
CA GLN A 53 15.42 4.43 3.59
C GLN A 53 15.52 5.94 3.82
N ILE A 54 14.42 6.57 4.18
CA ILE A 54 14.38 8.01 4.47
C ILE A 54 15.07 8.34 5.80
N VAL A 55 15.08 7.37 6.71
CA VAL A 55 15.79 7.43 7.99
C VAL A 55 17.04 6.56 7.88
N GLN A 56 18.18 7.07 8.29
CA GLN A 56 19.38 6.25 8.43
C GLN A 56 19.25 5.39 9.69
N LEU A 57 18.78 4.17 9.49
CA LEU A 57 18.73 3.17 10.56
C LEU A 57 20.12 2.60 10.80
N GLY A 58 20.42 2.26 12.06
CA GLY A 58 21.64 1.54 12.40
C GLY A 58 21.76 0.19 11.69
N PRO A 59 22.98 -0.34 11.54
CA PRO A 59 23.21 -1.62 10.85
C PRO A 59 22.45 -2.80 11.46
N GLU A 60 22.10 -2.73 12.74
CA GLU A 60 21.31 -3.74 13.46
C GLU A 60 19.82 -3.79 13.01
N PHE A 61 19.36 -2.79 12.27
CA PHE A 61 18.01 -2.73 11.71
C PHE A 61 17.96 -3.07 10.22
N GLN A 62 19.11 -3.20 9.53
CA GLN A 62 19.16 -3.37 8.08
C GLN A 62 18.40 -4.62 7.61
N ASP A 63 18.67 -5.77 8.21
CA ASP A 63 17.96 -7.02 7.87
C ASP A 63 16.45 -6.89 8.12
N ALA A 64 16.06 -6.28 9.25
CA ALA A 64 14.66 -6.07 9.55
C ALA A 64 14.00 -5.08 8.58
N TRP A 65 14.72 -4.07 8.11
CA TRP A 65 14.23 -3.13 7.10
C TRP A 65 13.99 -3.80 5.75
N GLU A 66 14.93 -4.62 5.30
CA GLU A 66 14.83 -5.33 4.02
C GLU A 66 13.70 -6.37 4.01
N ASN A 67 13.41 -6.98 5.17
CA ASN A 67 12.40 -8.02 5.30
C ASN A 67 11.11 -7.55 6.00
N ARG A 68 10.91 -6.25 6.23
CA ARG A 68 9.79 -5.70 7.00
C ARG A 68 8.42 -6.10 6.46
N ASP A 69 8.29 -6.20 5.14
CA ASP A 69 7.02 -6.53 4.49
C ASP A 69 6.78 -8.05 4.38
N LEU A 70 7.69 -8.87 4.93
CA LEU A 70 7.57 -10.32 5.00
C LEU A 70 7.22 -10.83 6.42
N ASP A 71 7.43 -10.01 7.45
CA ASP A 71 7.23 -10.41 8.84
C ASP A 71 6.67 -9.24 9.67
N PRO A 72 5.46 -9.40 10.28
CA PRO A 72 4.87 -8.38 11.14
C PRO A 72 5.76 -7.92 12.30
N ALA A 73 6.59 -8.81 12.85
CA ALA A 73 7.49 -8.46 13.96
C ALA A 73 8.66 -7.58 13.47
N LEU A 74 9.20 -7.87 12.29
CA LEU A 74 10.23 -7.05 11.67
C LEU A 74 9.67 -5.68 11.25
N HIS A 75 8.47 -5.66 10.68
CA HIS A 75 7.75 -4.43 10.35
C HIS A 75 7.61 -3.53 11.59
N ARG A 76 7.03 -4.08 12.67
CA ARG A 76 6.88 -3.34 13.92
C ARG A 76 8.21 -2.83 14.46
N LYS A 77 9.24 -3.68 14.48
CA LYS A 77 10.58 -3.32 14.96
C LYS A 77 11.14 -2.10 14.25
N VAL A 78 11.11 -2.08 12.92
CA VAL A 78 11.72 -0.98 12.15
C VAL A 78 10.87 0.28 12.15
N TYR A 79 9.55 0.18 12.10
CA TYR A 79 8.68 1.36 12.13
C TYR A 79 8.70 2.06 13.48
N LEU A 80 8.79 1.33 14.59
CA LEU A 80 9.02 1.93 15.90
C LEU A 80 10.36 2.68 15.95
N GLU A 81 11.41 2.12 15.34
CA GLU A 81 12.71 2.82 15.27
C GLU A 81 12.65 4.06 14.36
N VAL A 82 11.95 3.98 13.24
CA VAL A 82 11.69 5.16 12.37
C VAL A 82 11.00 6.27 13.15
N LEU A 83 9.97 5.95 13.94
CA LEU A 83 9.24 6.91 14.77
C LEU A 83 10.13 7.52 15.85
N ARG A 84 10.90 6.71 16.59
CA ARG A 84 11.87 7.17 17.60
C ARG A 84 12.91 8.10 16.99
N SER A 85 13.50 7.71 15.86
CA SER A 85 14.48 8.51 15.12
C SER A 85 13.89 9.81 14.56
N SER A 86 12.57 9.92 14.55
CA SER A 86 11.82 11.12 14.16
C SER A 86 11.43 12.00 15.34
N GLY A 87 11.90 11.68 16.55
CA GLY A 87 11.65 12.45 17.78
C GLY A 87 10.38 12.05 18.54
N VAL A 88 9.69 10.98 18.11
CA VAL A 88 8.49 10.47 18.79
C VAL A 88 8.93 9.69 20.05
N GLN A 89 8.30 9.96 21.20
CA GLN A 89 8.58 9.23 22.44
C GLN A 89 8.09 7.78 22.37
N ASP A 90 8.75 6.86 23.07
CA ASP A 90 8.47 5.43 23.05
C ASP A 90 6.98 5.08 23.24
N GLY A 91 6.32 5.64 24.26
CA GLY A 91 4.90 5.36 24.53
C GLY A 91 3.94 5.88 23.45
N GLN A 92 4.36 6.90 22.71
CA GLN A 92 3.59 7.50 21.61
C GLN A 92 3.86 6.79 20.28
N ALA A 93 5.08 6.29 20.09
CA ALA A 93 5.46 5.54 18.89
C ALA A 93 4.59 4.28 18.71
N GLU A 94 4.27 3.59 19.80
CA GLU A 94 3.35 2.43 19.78
C GLU A 94 1.97 2.82 19.26
N GLY A 95 1.38 3.91 19.77
CA GLY A 95 0.07 4.37 19.32
C GLY A 95 0.04 4.83 17.87
N LEU A 96 1.10 5.47 17.37
CA LEU A 96 1.23 5.80 15.94
C LEU A 96 1.39 4.55 15.08
N TYR A 97 2.17 3.57 15.54
CA TYR A 97 2.31 2.31 14.83
C TYR A 97 0.98 1.53 14.77
N GLU A 98 0.21 1.51 15.85
CA GLU A 98 -1.13 0.89 15.85
C GLU A 98 -2.05 1.54 14.83
N ARG A 99 -2.04 2.87 14.70
CA ARG A 99 -2.79 3.58 13.66
C ARG A 99 -2.32 3.27 12.25
N LEU A 100 -1.01 3.12 12.04
CA LEU A 100 -0.44 2.76 10.74
C LEU A 100 -1.01 1.45 10.21
N ILE A 101 -1.14 0.44 11.10
CA ILE A 101 -1.61 -0.89 10.73
C ILE A 101 -3.12 -1.07 10.85
N ASP A 102 -3.83 -0.08 11.38
CA ASP A 102 -5.28 -0.12 11.55
C ASP A 102 -5.98 0.28 10.23
N PRO A 103 -6.77 -0.62 9.63
CA PRO A 103 -7.50 -0.35 8.39
C PRO A 103 -8.42 0.87 8.43
N ASP A 104 -8.86 1.30 9.62
CA ASP A 104 -9.77 2.45 9.77
C ASP A 104 -9.09 3.78 9.43
N PHE A 105 -7.76 3.86 9.50
CA PHE A 105 -7.00 5.06 9.13
C PHE A 105 -6.65 5.14 7.64
N TRP A 106 -6.94 4.08 6.86
CA TRP A 106 -6.66 4.08 5.42
C TRP A 106 -7.86 4.61 4.63
N THR A 107 -7.66 5.71 3.94
CA THR A 107 -8.67 6.37 3.10
C THR A 107 -8.61 5.84 1.68
N ALA A 108 -9.75 5.38 1.15
CA ALA A 108 -9.84 4.95 -0.25
C ALA A 108 -9.75 6.16 -1.19
N TYR A 109 -9.08 6.00 -2.33
CA TYR A 109 -9.16 7.01 -3.38
C TYR A 109 -10.59 7.15 -3.90
N PRO A 110 -11.00 8.34 -4.37
CA PRO A 110 -12.39 8.64 -4.69
C PRO A 110 -13.04 7.69 -5.70
N ASP A 111 -12.25 7.19 -6.66
CA ASP A 111 -12.72 6.31 -7.74
C ASP A 111 -12.55 4.81 -7.44
N THR A 112 -12.00 4.42 -6.29
CA THR A 112 -11.73 3.02 -5.93
C THR A 112 -12.99 2.17 -6.00
N VAL A 113 -14.08 2.58 -5.33
CA VAL A 113 -15.33 1.81 -5.29
C VAL A 113 -15.93 1.66 -6.69
N GLU A 114 -15.95 2.72 -7.46
CA GLU A 114 -16.51 2.72 -8.82
C GLU A 114 -15.71 1.84 -9.78
N VAL A 115 -14.38 1.91 -9.72
CA VAL A 115 -13.50 1.07 -10.56
C VAL A 115 -13.69 -0.41 -10.24
N MET A 116 -13.65 -0.78 -8.95
CA MET A 116 -13.82 -2.17 -8.51
C MET A 116 -15.18 -2.72 -8.95
N ARG A 117 -16.24 -1.95 -8.74
CA ARG A 117 -17.60 -2.32 -9.16
C ARG A 117 -17.69 -2.54 -10.68
N ARG A 118 -17.18 -1.59 -11.48
CA ARG A 118 -17.27 -1.68 -12.95
C ARG A 118 -16.48 -2.85 -13.52
N LEU A 119 -15.28 -3.12 -13.01
CA LEU A 119 -14.49 -4.27 -13.41
C LEU A 119 -15.20 -5.58 -13.06
N HIS A 120 -15.75 -5.67 -11.85
CA HIS A 120 -16.52 -6.84 -11.42
C HIS A 120 -17.75 -7.08 -12.30
N GLU A 121 -18.54 -6.03 -12.59
CA GLU A 121 -19.71 -6.11 -13.47
C GLU A 121 -19.35 -6.49 -14.92
N ALA A 122 -18.17 -6.10 -15.39
CA ALA A 122 -17.61 -6.50 -16.69
C ALA A 122 -17.09 -7.94 -16.71
N GLY A 123 -17.07 -8.64 -15.56
CA GLY A 123 -16.52 -10.00 -15.43
C GLY A 123 -15.00 -10.06 -15.47
N THR A 124 -14.33 -8.92 -15.27
CA THR A 124 -12.87 -8.84 -15.16
C THR A 124 -12.45 -9.34 -13.78
N LYS A 125 -11.44 -10.21 -13.73
CA LYS A 125 -10.87 -10.70 -12.46
C LYS A 125 -10.09 -9.62 -11.76
N ILE A 126 -10.21 -9.55 -10.44
CA ILE A 126 -9.56 -8.52 -9.62
C ILE A 126 -8.67 -9.16 -8.56
N GLY A 127 -7.37 -8.87 -8.63
CA GLY A 127 -6.41 -9.24 -7.61
C GLY A 127 -5.86 -8.01 -6.88
N VAL A 128 -5.55 -8.14 -5.59
CA VAL A 128 -4.82 -7.13 -4.82
C VAL A 128 -3.48 -7.71 -4.42
N ILE A 129 -2.38 -7.05 -4.81
CA ILE A 129 -1.01 -7.47 -4.52
C ILE A 129 -0.31 -6.36 -3.74
N SER A 130 0.04 -6.61 -2.47
CA SER A 130 0.65 -5.59 -1.64
C SER A 130 1.90 -6.09 -0.91
N ASN A 131 2.97 -5.26 -0.91
CA ASN A 131 4.10 -5.40 -0.01
C ASN A 131 3.68 -4.83 1.35
N ILE A 132 3.24 -5.71 2.25
CA ILE A 132 2.63 -5.30 3.51
C ILE A 132 2.74 -6.42 4.56
N ALA A 133 2.85 -6.05 5.83
CA ALA A 133 3.02 -7.00 6.93
C ALA A 133 1.81 -7.08 7.87
N PHE A 134 0.64 -6.60 7.43
CA PHE A 134 -0.61 -6.68 8.20
C PHE A 134 -1.81 -6.93 7.29
N ASP A 135 -2.95 -7.28 7.89
CA ASP A 135 -4.16 -7.59 7.12
C ASP A 135 -4.89 -6.33 6.67
N ILE A 136 -4.99 -6.13 5.35
CA ILE A 136 -5.67 -4.98 4.74
C ILE A 136 -7.13 -5.25 4.36
N ARG A 137 -7.58 -6.50 4.40
CA ARG A 137 -8.95 -6.89 3.99
C ARG A 137 -10.04 -6.13 4.74
N PRO A 138 -9.91 -5.80 6.05
CA PRO A 138 -10.90 -4.99 6.74
C PRO A 138 -11.13 -3.59 6.14
N ALA A 139 -10.11 -2.98 5.50
CA ALA A 139 -10.30 -1.71 4.79
C ALA A 139 -11.29 -1.85 3.62
N PHE A 140 -11.25 -2.97 2.89
CA PHE A 140 -12.19 -3.30 1.82
C PHE A 140 -13.59 -3.63 2.36
N GLU A 141 -13.67 -4.34 3.49
CA GLU A 141 -14.94 -4.64 4.16
C GLU A 141 -15.66 -3.37 4.59
N ARG A 142 -14.94 -2.42 5.17
CA ARG A 142 -15.47 -1.15 5.66
C ARG A 142 -16.16 -0.33 4.57
N ILE A 143 -15.66 -0.37 3.34
CA ILE A 143 -16.27 0.36 2.21
C ILE A 143 -17.10 -0.55 1.30
N GLY A 144 -17.31 -1.82 1.68
CA GLY A 144 -18.25 -2.74 1.03
C GLY A 144 -17.79 -3.31 -0.32
N ILE A 145 -16.48 -3.38 -0.58
CA ILE A 145 -15.92 -3.85 -1.87
C ILE A 145 -15.18 -5.18 -1.81
N THR A 146 -15.14 -5.84 -0.66
CA THR A 146 -14.45 -7.15 -0.52
C THR A 146 -14.99 -8.18 -1.50
N GLY A 147 -16.31 -8.17 -1.77
CA GLY A 147 -16.95 -9.08 -2.71
C GLY A 147 -16.56 -8.88 -4.18
N TYR A 148 -15.86 -7.81 -4.53
CA TYR A 148 -15.35 -7.56 -5.88
C TYR A 148 -13.94 -8.13 -6.07
N VAL A 149 -13.19 -8.41 -5.00
CA VAL A 149 -11.83 -8.93 -5.07
C VAL A 149 -11.86 -10.45 -5.14
N ASP A 150 -11.28 -11.02 -6.20
CA ASP A 150 -11.14 -12.47 -6.37
C ASP A 150 -9.98 -13.03 -5.54
N GLU A 151 -8.84 -12.30 -5.45
CA GLU A 151 -7.63 -12.76 -4.75
C GLU A 151 -6.89 -11.62 -4.03
N PHE A 152 -6.40 -11.92 -2.82
CA PHE A 152 -5.47 -11.06 -2.08
C PHE A 152 -4.12 -11.78 -1.95
N LEU A 153 -3.06 -11.14 -2.46
CA LEU A 153 -1.68 -11.60 -2.32
C LEU A 153 -0.92 -10.60 -1.45
N LEU A 154 -0.86 -10.89 -0.16
CA LEU A 154 -0.17 -10.06 0.82
C LEU A 154 1.20 -10.66 1.09
N SER A 155 2.26 -9.89 0.93
CA SER A 155 3.64 -10.38 0.93
C SER A 155 4.00 -11.20 2.17
N TYR A 156 3.53 -10.79 3.36
CA TYR A 156 3.79 -11.52 4.60
C TYR A 156 3.12 -12.92 4.65
N LEU A 157 2.05 -13.15 3.88
CA LEU A 157 1.41 -14.46 3.72
C LEU A 157 2.05 -15.26 2.59
N GLU A 158 2.51 -14.57 1.55
CA GLU A 158 3.10 -15.18 0.36
C GLU A 158 4.59 -15.53 0.52
N GLY A 159 5.28 -14.91 1.49
CA GLY A 159 6.73 -15.07 1.69
C GLY A 159 7.57 -14.49 0.54
N VAL A 160 7.02 -13.54 -0.20
CA VAL A 160 7.66 -12.88 -1.34
C VAL A 160 7.08 -11.48 -1.54
N ILE A 161 7.96 -10.52 -1.91
CA ILE A 161 7.60 -9.12 -2.14
C ILE A 161 7.71 -8.76 -3.63
N LYS A 162 6.96 -7.77 -4.09
CA LYS A 162 7.23 -7.07 -5.36
C LYS A 162 8.61 -6.39 -5.27
N PRO A 163 9.45 -6.39 -6.30
CA PRO A 163 9.19 -6.81 -7.69
C PRO A 163 9.51 -8.28 -8.01
N ASP A 164 9.65 -9.20 -7.04
CA ASP A 164 9.92 -10.60 -7.38
C ASP A 164 8.84 -11.15 -8.34
N PRO A 165 9.22 -11.69 -9.51
CA PRO A 165 8.30 -12.23 -10.51
C PRO A 165 7.29 -13.24 -9.94
N LYS A 166 7.67 -13.97 -8.90
CA LYS A 166 6.84 -15.03 -8.32
C LYS A 166 5.49 -14.53 -7.81
N ILE A 167 5.43 -13.32 -7.24
CA ILE A 167 4.16 -12.83 -6.68
C ILE A 167 3.15 -12.54 -7.79
N PHE A 168 3.60 -11.98 -8.91
CA PHE A 168 2.76 -11.70 -10.07
C PHE A 168 2.30 -12.99 -10.78
N LEU A 169 3.21 -13.95 -10.94
CA LEU A 169 2.87 -15.26 -11.52
C LEU A 169 1.84 -16.00 -10.67
N ARG A 170 1.98 -16.01 -9.33
CA ARG A 170 0.98 -16.58 -8.43
C ARG A 170 -0.38 -15.89 -8.54
N ALA A 171 -0.39 -14.55 -8.67
CA ALA A 171 -1.63 -13.80 -8.85
C ALA A 171 -2.34 -14.23 -10.14
N CYS A 172 -1.62 -14.28 -11.27
CA CYS A 172 -2.17 -14.71 -12.55
C CYS A 172 -2.67 -16.16 -12.49
N GLU A 173 -1.91 -17.07 -11.87
CA GLU A 173 -2.29 -18.47 -11.68
C GLU A 173 -3.60 -18.60 -10.89
N ARG A 174 -3.72 -17.93 -9.73
CA ARG A 174 -4.93 -17.98 -8.89
C ARG A 174 -6.15 -17.39 -9.57
N LEU A 175 -5.95 -16.33 -10.37
CA LEU A 175 -7.01 -15.71 -11.16
C LEU A 175 -7.36 -16.50 -12.45
N GLY A 176 -6.55 -17.48 -12.81
CA GLY A 176 -6.77 -18.31 -14.00
C GLY A 176 -6.57 -17.55 -15.32
N VAL A 177 -5.58 -16.63 -15.36
CA VAL A 177 -5.24 -15.83 -16.55
C VAL A 177 -3.76 -15.97 -16.89
N ALA A 178 -3.41 -15.76 -18.16
CA ALA A 178 -2.02 -15.61 -18.56
C ALA A 178 -1.52 -14.21 -18.16
N PRO A 179 -0.21 -14.02 -17.84
CA PRO A 179 0.32 -12.71 -17.50
C PRO A 179 0.01 -11.61 -18.53
N GLU A 180 0.05 -11.95 -19.83
CA GLU A 180 -0.24 -11.01 -20.92
C GLU A 180 -1.72 -10.57 -20.97
N GLU A 181 -2.59 -11.27 -20.24
CA GLU A 181 -4.01 -10.93 -20.06
C GLU A 181 -4.25 -10.10 -18.80
N ALA A 182 -3.21 -9.79 -18.01
CA ALA A 182 -3.29 -9.00 -16.79
C ALA A 182 -2.75 -7.58 -16.97
N LEU A 183 -3.39 -6.63 -16.28
CA LEU A 183 -2.90 -5.27 -16.08
C LEU A 183 -2.55 -5.09 -14.61
N MET A 184 -1.30 -4.75 -14.31
CA MET A 184 -0.90 -4.26 -12.97
C MET A 184 -1.11 -2.76 -12.90
N VAL A 185 -1.83 -2.29 -11.89
CA VAL A 185 -2.01 -0.88 -11.54
C VAL A 185 -1.39 -0.67 -10.17
N GLY A 186 -0.40 0.20 -10.09
CA GLY A 186 0.33 0.51 -8.87
C GLY A 186 0.89 1.92 -8.86
N ASP A 187 1.55 2.33 -7.80
CA ASP A 187 2.16 3.65 -7.64
C ASP A 187 3.69 3.64 -7.75
N SER A 188 4.31 2.46 -7.73
CA SER A 188 5.77 2.29 -7.72
C SER A 188 6.28 1.62 -9.00
N GLU A 189 7.05 2.37 -9.81
CA GLU A 189 7.75 1.76 -10.95
C GLU A 189 8.73 0.67 -10.53
N GLU A 190 9.37 0.79 -9.36
CA GLU A 190 10.31 -0.19 -8.85
C GLU A 190 9.61 -1.49 -8.42
N ALA A 191 8.53 -1.39 -7.66
CA ALA A 191 7.82 -2.55 -7.14
C ALA A 191 6.80 -3.11 -8.16
N ASP A 192 5.86 -2.28 -8.62
CA ASP A 192 4.74 -2.69 -9.47
C ASP A 192 5.15 -2.86 -10.93
N GLY A 193 6.10 -2.04 -11.38
CA GLY A 193 6.72 -2.17 -12.71
C GLY A 193 7.38 -3.52 -12.95
N GLY A 194 7.75 -4.24 -11.89
CA GLY A 194 8.25 -5.62 -11.97
C GLY A 194 7.31 -6.61 -12.66
N ALA A 195 6.00 -6.32 -12.69
CA ALA A 195 5.00 -7.12 -13.40
C ALA A 195 5.27 -7.22 -14.91
N ALA A 196 5.91 -6.21 -15.50
CA ALA A 196 6.28 -6.24 -16.91
C ALA A 196 7.28 -7.36 -17.24
N ALA A 197 8.13 -7.76 -16.30
CA ALA A 197 9.09 -8.84 -16.49
C ALA A 197 8.44 -10.22 -16.71
N VAL A 198 7.20 -10.39 -16.27
CA VAL A 198 6.44 -11.64 -16.49
C VAL A 198 5.45 -11.53 -17.65
N GLY A 199 5.35 -10.37 -18.29
CA GLY A 199 4.48 -10.14 -19.44
C GLY A 199 3.18 -9.38 -19.15
N CYS A 200 2.93 -8.96 -17.90
CA CYS A 200 1.79 -8.13 -17.58
C CYS A 200 1.95 -6.73 -18.20
N ARG A 201 0.82 -6.11 -18.55
CA ARG A 201 0.81 -4.66 -18.79
C ARG A 201 0.92 -3.95 -17.44
N VAL A 202 1.45 -2.74 -17.46
CA VAL A 202 1.61 -1.93 -16.24
C VAL A 202 1.05 -0.53 -16.48
N ALA A 203 0.35 0.00 -15.50
CA ALA A 203 -0.06 1.39 -15.40
C ALA A 203 0.33 1.94 -14.03
N ILE A 204 1.09 3.02 -14.02
CA ILE A 204 1.50 3.68 -12.79
C ILE A 204 0.61 4.90 -12.56
N VAL A 205 0.12 5.04 -11.33
CA VAL A 205 -0.67 6.18 -10.86
C VAL A 205 0.13 6.99 -9.84
N ASP A 206 -0.12 8.29 -9.78
CA ASP A 206 0.60 9.16 -8.84
C ASP A 206 0.08 8.94 -7.40
N PRO A 207 0.94 8.69 -6.39
CA PRO A 207 0.55 8.53 -4.99
C PRO A 207 0.34 9.87 -4.27
N VAL A 208 -0.28 10.85 -4.93
CA VAL A 208 -0.64 12.15 -4.35
C VAL A 208 -1.84 12.01 -3.40
N SER A 209 -2.22 13.08 -2.71
CA SER A 209 -3.39 13.06 -1.82
C SER A 209 -4.66 12.61 -2.56
N THR A 210 -5.62 12.07 -1.83
CA THR A 210 -6.88 11.59 -2.44
C THR A 210 -7.65 12.73 -3.12
N ALA A 211 -7.53 13.97 -2.62
CA ALA A 211 -8.13 15.15 -3.21
C ALA A 211 -7.50 15.55 -4.56
N GLU A 212 -6.21 15.24 -4.76
CA GLU A 212 -5.48 15.58 -5.99
C GLU A 212 -5.59 14.50 -7.08
N ARG A 213 -6.07 13.28 -6.71
CA ARG A 213 -6.25 12.16 -7.66
C ARG A 213 -7.69 11.62 -7.64
N PRO A 214 -8.68 12.36 -8.17
CA PRO A 214 -10.09 11.95 -8.10
C PRO A 214 -10.46 10.80 -9.05
N ASP A 215 -9.71 10.57 -10.14
CA ASP A 215 -10.05 9.65 -11.24
C ASP A 215 -8.84 8.89 -11.83
N GLY A 216 -7.76 8.78 -11.06
CA GLY A 216 -6.52 8.13 -11.52
C GLY A 216 -6.68 6.65 -11.86
N LEU A 217 -7.47 5.92 -11.09
CA LEU A 217 -7.75 4.50 -11.34
C LEU A 217 -8.65 4.30 -12.56
N LEU A 218 -9.69 5.12 -12.72
CA LEU A 218 -10.57 5.09 -13.91
C LEU A 218 -9.77 5.33 -15.18
N THR A 219 -8.80 6.24 -15.13
CA THR A 219 -7.89 6.51 -16.25
C THR A 219 -6.98 5.31 -16.53
N ALA A 220 -6.39 4.70 -15.48
CA ALA A 220 -5.49 3.57 -15.62
C ALA A 220 -6.18 2.33 -16.22
N VAL A 221 -7.44 2.07 -15.89
CA VAL A 221 -8.20 0.91 -16.39
C VAL A 221 -9.09 1.21 -17.61
N ALA A 222 -9.02 2.42 -18.18
CA ALA A 222 -9.93 2.84 -19.25
C ALA A 222 -9.99 1.89 -20.45
N ASP A 223 -8.85 1.27 -20.81
CA ASP A 223 -8.77 0.31 -21.91
C ASP A 223 -9.38 -1.07 -21.56
N VAL A 224 -9.47 -1.41 -20.29
CA VAL A 224 -10.07 -2.66 -19.81
C VAL A 224 -11.59 -2.54 -19.76
N LEU A 225 -12.11 -1.36 -19.51
CA LEU A 225 -13.55 -1.07 -19.38
C LEU A 225 -14.25 -0.74 -20.70
N ARG A 226 -13.55 -0.78 -21.84
CA ARG A 226 -14.11 -0.58 -23.18
C ARG A 226 -14.65 -1.89 -23.74
#